data_d903f3048e769dde011908c88f58bcc0
#
_entry.id   d903f3048e769dde011908c88f58bcc0
#
_cell.length_a   1.000
_cell.length_b   1.000
_cell.length_c   1.000
_cell.angle_alpha   90.00
_cell.angle_beta   90.00
_cell.angle_gamma   90.00
#
_symmetry.space_group_name_H-M   'P 1'
#
loop_
_entity.id
_entity.type
_entity.pdbx_description
1 polymer ?
#
loop_
_entity_poly.entity_id
_entity_poly.type
_entity_poly.pdbx_seq_one_letter_code
_entity_poly.pdbx_strand_id
1 'polypeptide(L)'
;MAKNNLLSLICLIFIYNFCHAQPVTIDNYSVNGLGQVQLSIQAQAGKYYVLHAQHNPSYNWAVSMTIGVDGTMVISESLAAYPLENYSITQHDVSAPDDYDGDGIDDITEFYNMPTDSPFNYAAPIDLIDGSTSIPDAETFMELATINNVGWAPFLDDQLYVKFGILNRDTDQPQVYFINSNTYTIHASFWSGIGASVTGDDGSGEIVFNPNDILPNGTIGSYSFNFSFGNAYNFEATQRTFELLAASMPFLQNNMNHFIGQSDENDHLNNYADDFVGTRVKVVLESDVFSEINYIPFHEAEGYGFFRHMTNLNETPGSRDIVLYDALPNSLPRVGGIITSVIQTPLSHVNLRAIQDDVPNAYIANPLSNDAIANLLGGYIYYKVENEQYEIREATL
;
A
#
# COMPACT_ATOMS: atom_id res chain seq x y z
N MET A 1 13.40 -79.16 -16.60
CA MET A 1 12.12 -78.49 -16.82
C MET A 1 12.12 -77.18 -16.08
N ALA A 2 12.41 -76.10 -16.77
CA ALA A 2 12.45 -74.73 -16.24
C ALA A 2 11.17 -74.03 -16.66
N LYS A 3 10.38 -73.58 -15.71
CA LYS A 3 9.22 -72.71 -15.97
C LYS A 3 9.67 -71.25 -15.90
N ASN A 4 9.65 -70.56 -17.06
CA ASN A 4 9.76 -69.13 -17.17
C ASN A 4 8.49 -68.47 -16.65
N ASN A 5 8.62 -67.71 -15.59
CA ASN A 5 7.59 -66.76 -15.16
C ASN A 5 7.95 -65.37 -15.77
N LEU A 6 7.18 -65.01 -16.75
CA LEU A 6 7.24 -63.68 -17.37
C LEU A 6 6.42 -62.72 -16.48
N LEU A 7 7.10 -61.90 -15.65
CA LEU A 7 6.46 -60.83 -14.90
C LEU A 7 6.23 -59.66 -15.89
N SER A 8 5.01 -59.44 -16.27
CA SER A 8 4.58 -58.29 -17.04
C SER A 8 4.61 -57.06 -16.14
N LEU A 9 5.62 -56.22 -16.32
CA LEU A 9 5.72 -54.90 -15.68
C LEU A 9 4.80 -53.92 -16.44
N ILE A 10 3.58 -53.73 -15.96
CA ILE A 10 2.70 -52.67 -16.45
C ILE A 10 3.22 -51.39 -15.89
N CYS A 11 4.01 -50.67 -16.70
CA CYS A 11 4.39 -49.28 -16.43
C CYS A 11 3.13 -48.41 -16.65
N LEU A 12 2.43 -48.05 -15.58
CA LEU A 12 1.43 -47.00 -15.63
C LEU A 12 2.20 -45.68 -15.87
N ILE A 13 2.27 -45.26 -17.13
CA ILE A 13 2.67 -43.93 -17.49
C ILE A 13 1.49 -43.03 -17.13
N PHE A 14 1.55 -42.38 -15.99
CA PHE A 14 0.77 -41.20 -15.72
C PHE A 14 1.26 -40.13 -16.71
N ILE A 15 0.55 -39.99 -17.81
CA ILE A 15 0.68 -38.81 -18.66
C ILE A 15 0.02 -37.69 -17.87
N TYR A 16 0.81 -36.94 -17.12
CA TYR A 16 0.43 -35.62 -16.70
C TYR A 16 0.28 -34.84 -18.03
N ASN A 17 -0.94 -34.62 -18.45
CA ASN A 17 -1.25 -33.59 -19.43
C ASN A 17 -0.93 -32.25 -18.75
N PHE A 18 0.33 -31.81 -18.84
CA PHE A 18 0.61 -30.40 -18.69
C PHE A 18 -0.11 -29.73 -19.85
N CYS A 19 -1.22 -29.06 -19.57
CA CYS A 19 -1.83 -28.15 -20.49
C CYS A 19 -0.79 -27.08 -20.75
N HIS A 20 -0.13 -27.16 -21.91
CA HIS A 20 0.98 -26.27 -22.23
C HIS A 20 0.37 -24.95 -22.69
N ALA A 21 0.52 -23.92 -21.89
CA ALA A 21 0.29 -22.55 -22.29
C ALA A 21 0.90 -22.31 -23.69
N GLN A 22 0.09 -21.89 -24.64
CA GLN A 22 0.55 -21.65 -26.00
C GLN A 22 0.80 -20.15 -26.16
N PRO A 23 2.01 -19.73 -26.58
CA PRO A 23 2.27 -18.32 -26.81
C PRO A 23 1.41 -17.80 -27.96
N VAL A 24 0.91 -16.57 -27.80
CA VAL A 24 0.07 -15.88 -28.78
C VAL A 24 0.81 -14.68 -29.37
N THR A 25 0.70 -14.50 -30.68
CA THR A 25 1.28 -13.32 -31.33
C THR A 25 0.43 -12.08 -31.01
N ILE A 26 1.08 -11.01 -30.60
CA ILE A 26 0.46 -9.69 -30.45
C ILE A 26 0.52 -9.01 -31.82
N ASP A 27 -0.65 -8.78 -32.44
CA ASP A 27 -0.77 -8.19 -33.77
C ASP A 27 -0.56 -6.68 -33.75
N ASN A 28 -1.01 -6.01 -32.69
CA ASN A 28 -0.89 -4.56 -32.52
C ASN A 28 -0.71 -4.16 -31.08
N TYR A 29 0.05 -3.09 -30.84
CA TYR A 29 0.29 -2.45 -29.56
C TYR A 29 -0.02 -0.96 -29.66
N SER A 30 -0.75 -0.41 -28.72
CA SER A 30 -0.98 1.04 -28.59
C SER A 30 -1.23 1.42 -27.13
N VAL A 31 -1.01 2.69 -26.82
CA VAL A 31 -1.37 3.28 -25.54
C VAL A 31 -2.48 4.29 -25.78
N ASN A 32 -3.60 4.15 -25.11
CA ASN A 32 -4.73 5.06 -25.26
C ASN A 32 -4.54 6.38 -24.50
N GLY A 33 -5.45 7.32 -24.66
CA GLY A 33 -5.39 8.62 -24.01
C GLY A 33 -5.51 8.61 -22.48
N LEU A 34 -5.79 7.43 -21.89
CA LEU A 34 -5.84 7.20 -20.44
C LEU A 34 -4.56 6.54 -19.91
N GLY A 35 -3.55 6.34 -20.77
CA GLY A 35 -2.31 5.64 -20.40
C GLY A 35 -2.44 4.11 -20.36
N GLN A 36 -3.56 3.55 -20.80
CA GLN A 36 -3.76 2.10 -20.84
C GLN A 36 -3.13 1.49 -22.08
N VAL A 37 -2.39 0.41 -21.89
CA VAL A 37 -1.89 -0.42 -22.99
C VAL A 37 -3.04 -1.20 -23.62
N GLN A 38 -3.06 -1.25 -24.92
CA GLN A 38 -4.01 -2.02 -25.71
C GLN A 38 -3.24 -2.97 -26.63
N LEU A 39 -3.46 -4.26 -26.45
CA LEU A 39 -2.83 -5.34 -27.18
C LEU A 39 -3.89 -6.07 -28.01
N SER A 40 -3.75 -6.08 -29.34
CA SER A 40 -4.66 -6.79 -30.21
C SER A 40 -4.10 -8.16 -30.57
N ILE A 41 -4.95 -9.19 -30.48
CA ILE A 41 -4.63 -10.57 -30.85
C ILE A 41 -5.74 -11.18 -31.72
N GLN A 42 -5.45 -12.28 -32.39
CA GLN A 42 -6.48 -13.16 -32.96
C GLN A 42 -6.89 -14.17 -31.90
N ALA A 43 -8.08 -14.00 -31.38
CA ALA A 43 -8.63 -14.84 -30.31
C ALA A 43 -9.61 -15.88 -30.85
N GLN A 44 -9.88 -16.90 -30.06
CA GLN A 44 -10.80 -18.00 -30.37
C GLN A 44 -11.77 -18.20 -29.19
N ALA A 45 -13.02 -18.46 -29.48
CA ALA A 45 -13.98 -18.91 -28.47
C ALA A 45 -13.55 -20.27 -27.89
N GLY A 46 -13.81 -20.45 -26.60
CA GLY A 46 -13.37 -21.67 -25.85
C GLY A 46 -11.92 -21.62 -25.38
N LYS A 47 -11.24 -20.51 -25.60
CA LYS A 47 -9.93 -20.21 -25.03
C LYS A 47 -10.03 -19.06 -24.01
N TYR A 48 -9.08 -19.01 -23.09
CA TYR A 48 -8.79 -17.81 -22.31
C TYR A 48 -7.33 -17.42 -22.48
N TYR A 49 -7.05 -16.17 -22.22
CA TYR A 49 -5.76 -15.55 -22.50
C TYR A 49 -5.23 -14.89 -21.23
N VAL A 50 -4.00 -15.24 -20.86
CA VAL A 50 -3.29 -14.63 -19.75
C VAL A 50 -2.26 -13.66 -20.32
N LEU A 51 -2.37 -12.40 -19.92
CA LEU A 51 -1.39 -11.36 -20.22
C LEU A 51 -0.30 -11.39 -19.16
N HIS A 52 0.93 -11.40 -19.61
CA HIS A 52 2.12 -11.28 -18.77
C HIS A 52 2.85 -9.98 -19.07
N ALA A 53 3.36 -9.32 -18.05
CA ALA A 53 4.24 -8.17 -18.16
C ALA A 53 5.59 -8.46 -17.50
N GLN A 54 6.66 -8.27 -18.26
CA GLN A 54 8.03 -8.40 -17.77
C GLN A 54 8.51 -7.04 -17.24
N HIS A 55 8.39 -6.86 -15.95
CA HIS A 55 8.81 -5.64 -15.28
C HIS A 55 10.34 -5.59 -15.09
N ASN A 56 10.95 -6.73 -14.85
CA ASN A 56 12.37 -6.93 -14.61
C ASN A 56 12.78 -8.16 -15.42
N PRO A 57 14.00 -8.25 -15.99
CA PRO A 57 14.45 -9.43 -16.72
C PRO A 57 14.29 -10.75 -15.99
N SER A 58 14.16 -10.74 -14.67
CA SER A 58 14.03 -11.92 -13.83
C SER A 58 12.58 -12.38 -13.63
N TYR A 59 11.57 -11.53 -13.90
CA TYR A 59 10.18 -11.83 -13.57
C TYR A 59 9.25 -11.53 -14.74
N ASN A 60 8.35 -12.47 -15.04
CA ASN A 60 7.33 -12.37 -16.07
C ASN A 60 5.98 -12.62 -15.38
N TRP A 61 5.37 -11.55 -14.89
CA TRP A 61 4.16 -11.64 -14.08
C TRP A 61 2.89 -11.76 -14.91
N ALA A 62 1.99 -12.64 -14.52
CA ALA A 62 0.62 -12.61 -14.99
C ALA A 62 -0.07 -11.38 -14.39
N VAL A 63 -0.70 -10.58 -15.26
CA VAL A 63 -1.30 -9.29 -14.86
C VAL A 63 -2.79 -9.19 -15.17
N SER A 64 -3.30 -9.97 -16.11
CA SER A 64 -4.72 -10.05 -16.38
C SER A 64 -5.10 -11.32 -17.15
N MET A 65 -6.38 -11.69 -17.04
CA MET A 65 -6.98 -12.79 -17.77
C MET A 65 -8.22 -12.31 -18.53
N THR A 66 -8.45 -12.87 -19.71
CA THR A 66 -9.60 -12.52 -20.53
C THR A 66 -10.12 -13.75 -21.28
N ILE A 67 -11.44 -13.95 -21.28
CA ILE A 67 -12.09 -15.03 -22.04
C ILE A 67 -12.11 -14.65 -23.53
N GLY A 68 -11.71 -15.59 -24.36
CA GLY A 68 -11.63 -15.41 -25.80
C GLY A 68 -12.99 -15.38 -26.49
N VAL A 69 -13.05 -14.56 -27.55
CA VAL A 69 -14.11 -14.55 -28.56
C VAL A 69 -13.48 -14.74 -29.94
N ASP A 70 -14.22 -15.30 -30.90
CA ASP A 70 -13.65 -15.48 -32.24
C ASP A 70 -13.34 -14.14 -32.90
N GLY A 71 -12.14 -14.02 -33.45
CA GLY A 71 -11.68 -12.86 -34.23
C GLY A 71 -10.70 -11.96 -33.47
N THR A 72 -10.60 -10.71 -33.92
CA THR A 72 -9.69 -9.74 -33.30
C THR A 72 -10.22 -9.30 -31.91
N MET A 73 -9.43 -9.53 -30.90
CA MET A 73 -9.72 -9.12 -29.51
C MET A 73 -8.66 -8.13 -29.06
N VAL A 74 -9.07 -7.15 -28.26
CA VAL A 74 -8.18 -6.19 -27.61
C VAL A 74 -8.14 -6.50 -26.12
N ILE A 75 -6.96 -6.81 -25.61
CA ILE A 75 -6.69 -6.91 -24.18
C ILE A 75 -6.16 -5.56 -23.73
N SER A 76 -6.84 -4.96 -22.78
CA SER A 76 -6.44 -3.66 -22.23
C SER A 76 -5.77 -3.89 -20.87
N GLU A 77 -4.54 -3.42 -20.78
CA GLU A 77 -3.82 -3.41 -19.53
C GLU A 77 -3.75 -1.98 -19.01
N SER A 78 -4.17 -1.82 -17.79
CA SER A 78 -4.28 -0.50 -17.19
C SER A 78 -3.14 -0.17 -16.25
N LEU A 79 -2.18 -1.07 -15.97
CA LEU A 79 -1.17 -0.89 -14.94
C LEU A 79 -0.05 0.04 -15.39
N ALA A 80 0.92 -0.37 -16.12
CA ALA A 80 1.97 0.51 -16.61
C ALA A 80 2.18 0.32 -18.10
N ALA A 81 2.53 1.38 -18.84
CA ALA A 81 2.89 1.26 -20.23
C ALA A 81 4.36 0.85 -20.36
N TYR A 82 4.61 -0.44 -20.44
CA TYR A 82 5.93 -0.95 -20.81
C TYR A 82 6.13 -0.97 -22.34
N PRO A 83 7.37 -1.04 -22.83
CA PRO A 83 7.64 -1.38 -24.22
C PRO A 83 7.00 -2.71 -24.63
N LEU A 84 6.63 -2.85 -25.91
CA LEU A 84 5.94 -4.05 -26.42
C LEU A 84 6.67 -5.36 -26.08
N GLU A 85 7.99 -5.35 -26.12
CA GLU A 85 8.84 -6.51 -25.82
C GLU A 85 8.70 -7.03 -24.40
N ASN A 86 8.15 -6.23 -23.50
CA ASN A 86 7.88 -6.60 -22.12
C ASN A 86 6.53 -7.31 -21.94
N TYR A 87 5.73 -7.44 -22.99
CA TYR A 87 4.45 -8.13 -22.93
C TYR A 87 4.49 -9.46 -23.65
N SER A 88 3.87 -10.46 -23.04
CA SER A 88 3.58 -11.74 -23.69
C SER A 88 2.18 -12.20 -23.33
N ILE A 89 1.57 -12.98 -24.22
CA ILE A 89 0.24 -13.53 -24.01
C ILE A 89 0.31 -15.02 -24.21
N THR A 90 -0.30 -15.76 -23.28
CA THR A 90 -0.50 -17.21 -23.41
C THR A 90 -1.97 -17.51 -23.56
N GLN A 91 -2.31 -18.57 -24.32
CA GLN A 91 -3.67 -19.08 -24.43
C GLN A 91 -3.81 -20.44 -23.75
N HIS A 92 -4.97 -20.68 -23.18
CA HIS A 92 -5.34 -21.86 -22.42
C HIS A 92 -6.75 -22.32 -22.82
N ASP A 93 -7.12 -23.56 -22.50
CA ASP A 93 -8.43 -24.11 -22.80
C ASP A 93 -9.44 -23.86 -21.68
N VAL A 94 -10.58 -23.25 -21.99
CA VAL A 94 -11.69 -23.08 -21.02
C VAL A 94 -12.24 -24.42 -20.53
N SER A 95 -12.19 -25.47 -21.38
CA SER A 95 -12.69 -26.82 -21.02
C SER A 95 -11.71 -27.65 -20.16
N ALA A 96 -10.49 -27.17 -20.02
CA ALA A 96 -9.45 -27.78 -19.19
C ALA A 96 -8.58 -26.65 -18.64
N PRO A 97 -9.14 -25.82 -17.74
CA PRO A 97 -8.46 -24.67 -17.20
C PRO A 97 -7.27 -25.10 -16.34
N ASP A 98 -6.26 -24.24 -16.31
CA ASP A 98 -5.15 -24.36 -15.39
C ASP A 98 -5.59 -23.84 -13.98
N ASP A 99 -4.76 -24.04 -13.01
CA ASP A 99 -4.80 -23.50 -11.65
C ASP A 99 -3.45 -22.76 -11.51
N TYR A 100 -3.45 -21.45 -11.89
CA TYR A 100 -2.23 -20.70 -12.11
C TYR A 100 -1.49 -20.41 -10.80
N ASP A 101 -2.22 -20.10 -9.74
CA ASP A 101 -1.63 -19.80 -8.44
C ASP A 101 -1.52 -21.02 -7.51
N GLY A 102 -2.10 -22.15 -7.90
CA GLY A 102 -1.91 -23.44 -7.22
C GLY A 102 -2.71 -23.58 -5.92
N ASP A 103 -3.78 -22.80 -5.74
CA ASP A 103 -4.60 -22.83 -4.53
C ASP A 103 -5.64 -23.96 -4.52
N GLY A 104 -5.84 -24.62 -5.67
CA GLY A 104 -6.76 -25.74 -5.86
C GLY A 104 -8.10 -25.36 -6.48
N ILE A 105 -8.29 -24.09 -6.84
CA ILE A 105 -9.40 -23.59 -7.64
C ILE A 105 -8.87 -23.34 -9.05
N ASP A 106 -9.64 -23.64 -10.08
CA ASP A 106 -9.18 -23.40 -11.45
C ASP A 106 -9.41 -21.95 -11.89
N ASP A 107 -8.53 -21.44 -12.76
CA ASP A 107 -8.53 -20.07 -13.27
C ASP A 107 -9.90 -19.59 -13.78
N ILE A 108 -10.67 -20.47 -14.42
CA ILE A 108 -11.99 -20.13 -14.98
C ILE A 108 -13.03 -19.99 -13.88
N THR A 109 -12.98 -20.86 -12.87
CA THR A 109 -13.83 -20.77 -11.69
C THR A 109 -13.54 -19.44 -10.94
N GLU A 110 -12.28 -19.12 -10.75
CA GLU A 110 -11.88 -17.85 -10.14
C GLU A 110 -12.31 -16.65 -10.99
N PHE A 111 -12.08 -16.70 -12.30
CA PHE A 111 -12.48 -15.62 -13.20
C PHE A 111 -13.97 -15.28 -13.12
N TYR A 112 -14.83 -16.31 -13.04
CA TYR A 112 -16.28 -16.09 -12.90
C TYR A 112 -16.71 -15.75 -11.48
N ASN A 113 -15.90 -16.10 -10.48
CA ASN A 113 -16.10 -15.73 -9.10
C ASN A 113 -15.42 -14.40 -8.75
N MET A 114 -14.58 -13.86 -9.67
CA MET A 114 -14.08 -12.50 -9.47
C MET A 114 -15.27 -11.57 -9.21
N PRO A 115 -15.19 -10.79 -8.18
CA PRO A 115 -13.96 -10.32 -7.54
C PRO A 115 -13.57 -11.00 -6.23
N THR A 116 -14.10 -12.14 -5.88
CA THR A 116 -13.83 -12.78 -4.58
C THR A 116 -12.55 -13.62 -4.57
N ASP A 117 -12.01 -13.93 -5.72
CA ASP A 117 -10.77 -14.65 -5.86
C ASP A 117 -9.97 -14.15 -7.07
N SER A 118 -8.65 -14.31 -7.06
CA SER A 118 -7.78 -13.84 -8.13
C SER A 118 -6.87 -14.98 -8.57
N PRO A 119 -6.90 -15.38 -9.86
CA PRO A 119 -6.08 -16.47 -10.38
C PRO A 119 -4.57 -16.21 -10.32
N PHE A 120 -4.15 -15.08 -9.77
CA PHE A 120 -2.74 -14.68 -9.69
C PHE A 120 -2.30 -14.37 -8.26
N ASN A 121 -3.12 -14.66 -7.26
CA ASN A 121 -2.79 -14.44 -5.87
C ASN A 121 -2.51 -15.78 -5.17
N TYR A 122 -1.26 -16.09 -4.96
CA TYR A 122 -0.78 -17.32 -4.29
C TYR A 122 -1.05 -17.35 -2.77
N ALA A 123 -1.83 -16.42 -2.26
CA ALA A 123 -2.23 -16.41 -0.85
C ALA A 123 -3.21 -17.54 -0.54
N ALA A 124 -2.93 -18.32 0.48
CA ALA A 124 -3.91 -19.30 0.95
C ALA A 124 -5.18 -18.60 1.46
N PRO A 125 -6.38 -19.07 1.11
CA PRO A 125 -7.63 -18.53 1.61
C PRO A 125 -7.64 -18.44 3.15
N ILE A 126 -8.16 -17.34 3.68
CA ILE A 126 -8.32 -17.11 5.12
C ILE A 126 -9.76 -16.74 5.43
N ASP A 127 -10.19 -16.99 6.67
CA ASP A 127 -11.50 -16.57 7.13
C ASP A 127 -11.60 -15.06 7.24
N LEU A 128 -12.75 -14.47 6.93
CA LEU A 128 -13.01 -13.03 6.97
C LEU A 128 -12.77 -12.41 8.36
N ILE A 129 -12.81 -13.22 9.42
CA ILE A 129 -12.43 -12.82 10.78
C ILE A 129 -10.96 -12.40 10.84
N ASP A 130 -10.11 -13.09 10.09
CA ASP A 130 -8.69 -12.78 9.98
C ASP A 130 -8.40 -11.76 8.85
N GLY A 131 -9.15 -11.82 7.76
CA GLY A 131 -8.98 -10.96 6.60
C GLY A 131 -9.54 -11.57 5.32
N SER A 132 -8.99 -11.14 4.20
CA SER A 132 -9.32 -11.67 2.87
C SER A 132 -8.10 -11.64 1.96
N THR A 133 -8.10 -12.45 0.92
CA THR A 133 -7.10 -12.42 -0.16
C THR A 133 -7.50 -11.46 -1.29
N SER A 134 -8.75 -10.97 -1.29
CA SER A 134 -9.24 -9.96 -2.22
C SER A 134 -10.30 -9.06 -1.57
N ILE A 135 -10.49 -7.86 -2.12
CA ILE A 135 -11.59 -6.94 -1.78
C ILE A 135 -12.36 -6.64 -3.06
N PRO A 136 -13.47 -7.35 -3.30
CA PRO A 136 -14.24 -7.23 -4.54
C PRO A 136 -15.00 -5.92 -4.67
N ASP A 137 -15.43 -5.34 -3.55
CA ASP A 137 -16.33 -4.21 -3.51
C ASP A 137 -16.14 -3.37 -2.24
N ALA A 138 -16.83 -2.25 -2.19
CA ALA A 138 -16.79 -1.34 -1.05
C ALA A 138 -17.41 -1.95 0.22
N GLU A 139 -18.34 -2.90 0.12
CA GLU A 139 -18.97 -3.55 1.28
C GLU A 139 -17.93 -4.43 2.00
N THR A 140 -17.19 -5.24 1.26
CA THR A 140 -16.10 -6.04 1.80
C THR A 140 -14.99 -5.17 2.40
N PHE A 141 -14.65 -4.04 1.74
CA PHE A 141 -13.71 -3.08 2.32
C PHE A 141 -14.19 -2.58 3.68
N MET A 142 -15.45 -2.17 3.78
CA MET A 142 -16.04 -1.66 5.01
C MET A 142 -16.09 -2.71 6.13
N GLU A 143 -16.26 -3.99 5.80
CA GLU A 143 -16.26 -5.10 6.76
C GLU A 143 -14.88 -5.33 7.37
N LEU A 144 -13.83 -5.18 6.59
CA LEU A 144 -12.43 -5.34 7.03
C LEU A 144 -11.87 -4.07 7.69
N ALA A 145 -12.43 -2.91 7.38
CA ALA A 145 -11.90 -1.62 7.79
C ALA A 145 -12.20 -1.29 9.25
N THR A 146 -11.30 -0.56 9.85
CA THR A 146 -11.55 0.13 11.13
C THR A 146 -11.55 1.63 10.93
N ILE A 147 -12.28 2.35 11.78
CA ILE A 147 -12.36 3.81 11.75
C ILE A 147 -11.28 4.37 12.67
N ASN A 148 -10.61 5.40 12.18
CA ASN A 148 -9.72 6.21 13.00
C ASN A 148 -10.57 7.26 13.75
N ASN A 149 -11.03 6.93 14.94
CA ASN A 149 -11.77 7.84 15.84
C ASN A 149 -10.84 8.41 16.90
N VAL A 150 -10.04 9.36 16.51
CA VAL A 150 -9.21 10.10 17.45
C VAL A 150 -9.75 11.53 17.51
N GLY A 151 -10.57 11.83 18.47
CA GLY A 151 -11.30 13.08 18.59
C GLY A 151 -10.45 14.36 18.72
N TRP A 152 -9.12 14.24 18.62
CA TRP A 152 -8.18 15.34 18.58
C TRP A 152 -7.63 15.64 17.17
N ALA A 153 -7.97 14.84 16.17
CA ALA A 153 -7.59 15.07 14.78
C ALA A 153 -8.84 15.00 13.88
N PRO A 154 -9.74 16.00 13.94
CA PRO A 154 -11.02 15.96 13.23
C PRO A 154 -10.89 15.75 11.72
N PHE A 155 -9.76 16.16 11.11
CA PHE A 155 -9.49 15.94 9.69
C PHE A 155 -9.10 14.49 9.35
N LEU A 156 -8.81 13.66 10.36
CA LEU A 156 -8.65 12.21 10.25
C LEU A 156 -9.89 11.46 10.73
N ASP A 157 -10.88 12.17 11.31
CA ASP A 157 -12.13 11.57 11.71
C ASP A 157 -12.84 11.01 10.48
N ASP A 158 -13.49 9.88 10.66
CA ASP A 158 -14.20 9.13 9.62
C ASP A 158 -13.30 8.45 8.55
N GLN A 159 -11.97 8.50 8.67
CA GLN A 159 -11.11 7.73 7.78
C GLN A 159 -11.14 6.25 8.12
N LEU A 160 -11.62 5.49 7.16
CA LEU A 160 -11.60 4.04 7.20
C LEU A 160 -10.32 3.52 6.58
N TYR A 161 -9.68 2.54 7.20
CA TYR A 161 -8.51 1.91 6.63
C TYR A 161 -8.51 0.39 6.82
N VAL A 162 -7.96 -0.30 5.83
CA VAL A 162 -7.67 -1.73 5.85
C VAL A 162 -6.17 -1.91 5.76
N LYS A 163 -5.58 -2.67 6.66
CA LYS A 163 -4.17 -3.06 6.53
C LYS A 163 -4.01 -4.09 5.43
N PHE A 164 -2.92 -4.00 4.69
CA PHE A 164 -2.53 -5.04 3.75
C PHE A 164 -1.15 -5.59 4.08
N GLY A 165 -0.89 -6.81 3.64
CA GLY A 165 0.42 -7.41 3.68
C GLY A 165 0.66 -8.26 2.44
N ILE A 166 1.87 -8.20 1.89
CA ILE A 166 2.24 -8.92 0.69
C ILE A 166 3.49 -9.71 0.99
N LEU A 167 3.39 -11.04 0.96
CA LEU A 167 4.55 -11.92 1.01
C LEU A 167 5.05 -12.18 -0.42
N ASN A 168 6.34 -12.39 -0.56
CA ASN A 168 6.99 -12.70 -1.84
C ASN A 168 6.68 -11.66 -2.94
N ARG A 169 6.47 -10.39 -2.58
CA ARG A 169 6.05 -9.31 -3.50
C ARG A 169 6.85 -9.29 -4.79
N ASP A 170 8.17 -9.40 -4.69
CA ASP A 170 9.09 -9.25 -5.81
C ASP A 170 9.44 -10.59 -6.49
N THR A 171 8.56 -11.58 -6.34
CA THR A 171 8.67 -12.90 -6.98
C THR A 171 7.53 -13.13 -7.97
N ASP A 172 7.53 -14.29 -8.63
CA ASP A 172 6.43 -14.77 -9.48
C ASP A 172 5.28 -15.42 -8.70
N GLN A 173 5.40 -15.54 -7.38
CA GLN A 173 4.40 -16.12 -6.48
C GLN A 173 4.03 -15.18 -5.33
N PRO A 174 3.51 -13.97 -5.60
CA PRO A 174 3.12 -13.04 -4.57
C PRO A 174 1.88 -13.52 -3.82
N GLN A 175 1.83 -13.21 -2.53
CA GLN A 175 0.69 -13.52 -1.67
C GLN A 175 0.15 -12.24 -1.05
N VAL A 176 -1.02 -11.79 -1.49
CA VAL A 176 -1.67 -10.57 -1.02
C VAL A 176 -2.70 -10.91 0.04
N TYR A 177 -2.62 -10.24 1.16
CA TYR A 177 -3.58 -10.34 2.25
C TYR A 177 -4.10 -8.96 2.61
N PHE A 178 -5.42 -8.85 2.74
CA PHE A 178 -6.11 -7.72 3.34
C PHE A 178 -6.51 -8.11 4.77
N ILE A 179 -5.95 -7.42 5.72
CA ILE A 179 -6.01 -7.80 7.14
C ILE A 179 -7.26 -7.18 7.76
N ASN A 180 -8.08 -7.98 8.43
CA ASN A 180 -9.19 -7.43 9.21
C ASN A 180 -8.66 -6.50 10.30
N SER A 181 -8.76 -5.19 10.06
CA SER A 181 -8.17 -4.15 10.90
C SER A 181 -8.94 -3.93 12.21
N ASN A 182 -10.14 -4.53 12.34
CA ASN A 182 -10.88 -4.61 13.60
C ASN A 182 -10.33 -5.73 14.48
N THR A 183 -9.87 -6.84 13.89
CA THR A 183 -9.30 -7.97 14.61
C THR A 183 -7.83 -7.74 14.96
N TYR A 184 -7.05 -7.22 14.00
CA TYR A 184 -5.60 -7.07 14.15
C TYR A 184 -5.18 -5.61 14.17
N THR A 185 -4.75 -5.13 15.30
CA THR A 185 -4.24 -3.74 15.45
C THR A 185 -2.87 -3.53 14.83
N ILE A 186 -2.06 -4.59 14.70
CA ILE A 186 -0.72 -4.55 14.11
C ILE A 186 -0.50 -5.75 13.17
N HIS A 187 0.28 -5.54 12.10
CA HIS A 187 0.62 -6.56 11.11
C HIS A 187 1.29 -7.79 11.73
N ALA A 188 2.18 -7.61 12.72
CA ALA A 188 2.89 -8.71 13.36
C ALA A 188 1.97 -9.73 14.04
N SER A 189 0.84 -9.27 14.61
CA SER A 189 -0.15 -10.16 15.22
C SER A 189 -0.86 -11.01 14.16
N PHE A 190 -1.18 -10.43 13.02
CA PHE A 190 -1.76 -11.14 11.89
C PHE A 190 -0.78 -12.21 11.35
N TRP A 191 0.46 -11.83 11.05
CA TRP A 191 1.47 -12.76 10.54
C TRP A 191 1.68 -13.94 11.49
N SER A 192 1.73 -13.66 12.79
CA SER A 192 1.81 -14.72 13.83
C SER A 192 0.57 -15.61 13.82
N GLY A 193 -0.62 -15.03 13.61
CA GLY A 193 -1.90 -15.75 13.58
C GLY A 193 -1.98 -16.76 12.44
N ILE A 194 -1.56 -16.39 11.25
CA ILE A 194 -1.54 -17.28 10.07
C ILE A 194 -0.25 -18.13 9.98
N GLY A 195 0.67 -18.01 10.94
CA GLY A 195 1.92 -18.78 10.95
C GLY A 195 2.96 -18.36 9.91
N ALA A 196 2.83 -17.15 9.36
CA ALA A 196 3.75 -16.61 8.37
C ALA A 196 4.92 -15.87 9.02
N SER A 197 6.07 -15.87 8.35
CA SER A 197 7.25 -15.08 8.71
C SER A 197 7.49 -14.04 7.62
N VAL A 198 7.48 -12.77 8.00
CA VAL A 198 7.76 -11.64 7.11
C VAL A 198 9.26 -11.43 6.99
N THR A 199 9.76 -11.30 5.78
CA THR A 199 11.14 -10.92 5.47
C THR A 199 11.21 -9.46 5.04
N GLY A 200 12.42 -8.89 4.94
CA GLY A 200 12.61 -7.49 4.57
C GLY A 200 12.17 -7.10 3.16
N ASP A 201 11.88 -8.08 2.29
CA ASP A 201 11.46 -7.86 0.90
C ASP A 201 9.91 -7.84 0.74
N ASP A 202 9.20 -8.09 1.82
CA ASP A 202 7.75 -8.14 1.82
C ASP A 202 7.18 -6.73 2.00
N GLY A 203 6.01 -6.48 1.38
CA GLY A 203 5.31 -5.21 1.48
C GLY A 203 4.24 -5.26 2.57
N SER A 204 4.11 -4.22 3.37
CA SER A 204 2.97 -4.03 4.26
C SER A 204 2.61 -2.56 4.39
N GLY A 205 1.33 -2.29 4.59
CA GLY A 205 0.84 -0.93 4.66
C GLY A 205 -0.65 -0.86 4.97
N GLU A 206 -1.22 0.29 4.72
CA GLU A 206 -2.64 0.58 4.88
C GLU A 206 -3.24 1.10 3.58
N ILE A 207 -4.48 0.71 3.32
CA ILE A 207 -5.34 1.34 2.32
C ILE A 207 -6.36 2.18 3.06
N VAL A 208 -6.31 3.49 2.83
CA VAL A 208 -7.14 4.48 3.50
C VAL A 208 -8.23 4.94 2.54
N PHE A 209 -9.47 4.95 3.00
CA PHE A 209 -10.59 5.56 2.28
C PHE A 209 -10.79 7.00 2.76
N ASN A 210 -10.80 7.93 1.81
CA ASN A 210 -11.00 9.36 2.03
C ASN A 210 -12.39 9.76 1.49
N PRO A 211 -13.42 9.79 2.34
CA PRO A 211 -14.80 9.99 1.89
C PRO A 211 -15.05 11.42 1.36
N ASN A 212 -14.25 12.38 1.76
CA ASN A 212 -14.44 13.80 1.44
C ASN A 212 -13.75 14.22 0.12
N ASP A 213 -12.94 13.35 -0.46
CA ASP A 213 -12.27 13.63 -1.72
C ASP A 213 -13.28 13.65 -2.87
N ILE A 214 -13.10 14.59 -3.79
CA ILE A 214 -13.82 14.61 -5.06
C ILE A 214 -12.80 14.42 -6.17
N LEU A 215 -12.89 13.29 -6.84
CA LEU A 215 -12.00 12.97 -7.97
C LEU A 215 -12.31 13.88 -9.17
N PRO A 216 -11.36 14.09 -10.09
CA PRO A 216 -11.54 14.94 -11.27
C PRO A 216 -12.74 14.56 -12.16
N ASN A 217 -13.20 13.30 -12.09
CA ASN A 217 -14.39 12.79 -12.80
C ASN A 217 -15.69 13.03 -12.03
N GLY A 218 -15.64 13.67 -10.85
CA GLY A 218 -16.80 13.94 -9.98
C GLY A 218 -17.17 12.79 -9.04
N THR A 219 -16.43 11.69 -9.02
CA THR A 219 -16.65 10.60 -8.06
C THR A 219 -16.27 11.08 -6.65
N ILE A 220 -17.15 10.83 -5.68
CA ILE A 220 -16.91 11.15 -4.28
C ILE A 220 -16.21 9.98 -3.61
N GLY A 221 -15.18 10.30 -2.86
CA GLY A 221 -14.29 9.36 -2.18
C GLY A 221 -13.12 8.91 -3.05
N SER A 222 -11.97 8.76 -2.42
CA SER A 222 -10.76 8.19 -3.01
C SER A 222 -10.17 7.15 -2.08
N TYR A 223 -9.26 6.35 -2.63
CA TYR A 223 -8.49 5.37 -1.86
C TYR A 223 -7.01 5.65 -2.05
N SER A 224 -6.27 5.57 -0.97
CA SER A 224 -4.82 5.74 -1.00
C SER A 224 -4.14 4.60 -0.26
N PHE A 225 -3.08 4.04 -0.81
CA PHE A 225 -2.23 3.14 -0.06
C PHE A 225 -0.93 3.83 0.35
N ASN A 226 -0.43 3.45 1.50
CA ASN A 226 0.87 3.86 2.02
C ASN A 226 1.59 2.64 2.60
N PHE A 227 2.91 2.71 2.66
CA PHE A 227 3.70 1.66 3.30
C PHE A 227 3.78 1.87 4.81
N SER A 228 3.75 0.77 5.54
CA SER A 228 4.03 0.79 6.97
C SER A 228 5.47 1.21 7.25
N PHE A 229 5.67 1.83 8.38
CA PHE A 229 6.97 2.28 8.85
C PHE A 229 8.04 1.18 8.80
N GLY A 230 9.21 1.53 8.28
CA GLY A 230 10.37 0.63 8.19
C GLY A 230 10.41 -0.23 6.92
N ASN A 231 9.41 -0.17 6.06
CA ASN A 231 9.50 -0.77 4.74
C ASN A 231 10.30 0.17 3.82
N ALA A 232 11.35 -0.39 3.22
CA ALA A 232 12.03 0.30 2.14
C ALA A 232 11.16 0.24 0.88
N TYR A 233 10.90 1.39 0.26
CA TYR A 233 10.21 1.44 -1.01
C TYR A 233 10.95 2.34 -1.98
N ASN A 234 10.88 1.96 -3.23
CA ASN A 234 11.35 2.70 -4.37
C ASN A 234 10.25 2.64 -5.44
N PHE A 235 10.49 3.20 -6.60
CA PHE A 235 9.52 3.17 -7.68
C PHE A 235 9.08 1.73 -8.03
N GLU A 236 10.02 0.80 -8.22
CA GLU A 236 9.71 -0.59 -8.59
C GLU A 236 8.85 -1.30 -7.54
N ALA A 237 9.23 -1.16 -6.27
CA ALA A 237 8.48 -1.72 -5.16
C ALA A 237 7.07 -1.12 -5.06
N THR A 238 6.94 0.19 -5.24
CA THR A 238 5.66 0.90 -5.20
C THR A 238 4.77 0.50 -6.37
N GLN A 239 5.32 0.45 -7.58
CA GLN A 239 4.58 0.02 -8.75
C GLN A 239 4.10 -1.42 -8.60
N ARG A 240 4.98 -2.33 -8.16
CA ARG A 240 4.59 -3.73 -7.95
C ARG A 240 3.51 -3.88 -6.89
N THR A 241 3.62 -3.17 -5.77
CA THR A 241 2.59 -3.15 -4.73
C THR A 241 1.26 -2.64 -5.29
N PHE A 242 1.26 -1.53 -6.04
CA PHE A 242 0.07 -1.00 -6.69
C PHE A 242 -0.58 -2.02 -7.61
N GLU A 243 0.20 -2.72 -8.45
CA GLU A 243 -0.29 -3.74 -9.37
C GLU A 243 -1.00 -4.87 -8.63
N LEU A 244 -0.37 -5.40 -7.60
CA LEU A 244 -0.91 -6.49 -6.80
C LEU A 244 -2.19 -6.09 -6.05
N LEU A 245 -2.19 -4.91 -5.43
CA LEU A 245 -3.38 -4.39 -4.77
C LEU A 245 -4.51 -4.13 -5.77
N ALA A 246 -4.22 -3.52 -6.92
CA ALA A 246 -5.21 -3.23 -7.94
C ALA A 246 -5.83 -4.52 -8.54
N ALA A 247 -5.03 -5.56 -8.72
CA ALA A 247 -5.51 -6.87 -9.18
C ALA A 247 -6.44 -7.52 -8.16
N SER A 248 -6.14 -7.39 -6.87
CA SER A 248 -6.94 -7.96 -5.77
C SER A 248 -8.07 -7.02 -5.29
N MET A 249 -8.16 -5.81 -5.84
CA MET A 249 -9.21 -4.81 -5.54
C MET A 249 -9.74 -4.20 -6.84
N PRO A 250 -10.41 -4.96 -7.70
CA PRO A 250 -10.73 -4.54 -9.07
C PRO A 250 -11.66 -3.32 -9.14
N PHE A 251 -12.48 -3.08 -8.13
CA PHE A 251 -13.34 -1.89 -8.08
C PHE A 251 -12.57 -0.56 -7.91
N LEU A 252 -11.29 -0.63 -7.46
CA LEU A 252 -10.45 0.54 -7.22
C LEU A 252 -9.46 0.85 -8.35
N GLN A 253 -9.33 0.02 -9.35
CA GLN A 253 -8.27 0.08 -10.37
C GLN A 253 -7.90 1.48 -10.89
N ASN A 254 -8.85 2.40 -10.96
CA ASN A 254 -8.64 3.76 -11.44
C ASN A 254 -8.69 4.84 -10.34
N ASN A 255 -8.94 4.44 -9.09
CA ASN A 255 -9.22 5.35 -7.97
C ASN A 255 -8.31 5.12 -6.77
N MET A 256 -7.19 4.44 -6.97
CA MET A 256 -6.18 4.24 -5.92
C MET A 256 -4.95 5.10 -6.19
N ASN A 257 -4.51 5.82 -5.16
CA ASN A 257 -3.31 6.66 -5.19
C ASN A 257 -2.25 6.07 -4.25
N HIS A 258 -0.99 6.40 -4.49
CA HIS A 258 0.07 6.19 -3.51
C HIS A 258 0.22 7.44 -2.66
N PHE A 259 -0.07 7.32 -1.37
CA PHE A 259 0.09 8.41 -0.41
C PHE A 259 1.49 8.38 0.22
N ILE A 260 2.17 9.51 0.20
CA ILE A 260 3.51 9.66 0.77
C ILE A 260 3.42 10.62 1.95
N GLY A 261 3.73 10.09 3.13
CA GLY A 261 3.79 10.89 4.35
C GLY A 261 4.95 11.88 4.32
N GLN A 262 4.79 12.99 5.04
CA GLN A 262 5.71 14.12 5.03
C GLN A 262 7.15 13.75 5.41
N SER A 263 7.34 12.71 6.23
CA SER A 263 8.67 12.19 6.57
C SER A 263 9.45 11.65 5.36
N ASP A 264 8.73 11.15 4.36
CA ASP A 264 9.29 10.46 3.20
C ASP A 264 9.24 11.31 1.93
N GLU A 265 8.53 12.46 1.95
CA GLU A 265 8.37 13.34 0.80
C GLU A 265 9.71 13.83 0.24
N ASN A 266 10.64 14.24 1.09
CA ASN A 266 11.94 14.72 0.64
C ASN A 266 12.74 13.61 -0.07
N ASP A 267 12.66 12.38 0.40
CA ASP A 267 13.31 11.25 -0.25
C ASP A 267 12.64 10.95 -1.59
N HIS A 268 11.32 10.95 -1.63
CA HIS A 268 10.55 10.79 -2.85
C HIS A 268 10.91 11.86 -3.90
N LEU A 269 10.81 13.13 -3.52
CA LEU A 269 11.04 14.24 -4.43
C LEU A 269 12.48 14.30 -4.99
N ASN A 270 13.45 13.87 -4.20
CA ASN A 270 14.86 13.90 -4.60
C ASN A 270 15.29 12.67 -5.41
N ASN A 271 14.68 11.51 -5.19
CA ASN A 271 15.21 10.25 -5.70
C ASN A 271 14.26 9.50 -6.63
N TYR A 272 12.93 9.72 -6.54
CA TYR A 272 11.96 8.84 -7.21
C TYR A 272 10.88 9.57 -8.01
N ALA A 273 10.62 10.86 -7.78
CA ALA A 273 9.47 11.57 -8.37
C ALA A 273 9.42 11.48 -9.90
N ASP A 274 10.57 11.54 -10.56
CA ASP A 274 10.67 11.47 -12.02
C ASP A 274 10.25 10.09 -12.56
N ASP A 275 10.46 9.02 -11.81
CA ASP A 275 10.12 7.65 -12.19
C ASP A 275 8.60 7.43 -12.26
N PHE A 276 7.83 8.20 -11.52
CA PHE A 276 6.36 8.12 -11.51
C PHE A 276 5.70 8.90 -12.64
N VAL A 277 6.45 9.76 -13.34
CA VAL A 277 5.91 10.60 -14.43
C VAL A 277 5.41 9.73 -15.58
N GLY A 278 4.13 9.87 -15.92
CA GLY A 278 3.50 9.12 -17.01
C GLY A 278 3.10 7.69 -16.65
N THR A 279 3.29 7.27 -15.41
CA THR A 279 2.79 5.99 -14.91
C THR A 279 1.35 6.10 -14.41
N ARG A 280 0.72 4.97 -14.09
CA ARG A 280 -0.63 4.94 -13.49
C ARG A 280 -0.63 5.18 -12.00
N VAL A 281 0.49 5.00 -11.34
CA VAL A 281 0.63 5.24 -9.91
C VAL A 281 0.61 6.75 -9.67
N LYS A 282 -0.53 7.26 -9.29
CA LYS A 282 -0.66 8.67 -8.89
C LYS A 282 -0.13 8.83 -7.49
N VAL A 283 0.83 9.72 -7.34
CA VAL A 283 1.37 10.09 -6.03
C VAL A 283 0.57 11.26 -5.47
N VAL A 284 0.24 11.17 -4.18
CA VAL A 284 -0.37 12.23 -3.39
C VAL A 284 0.54 12.49 -2.21
N LEU A 285 1.06 13.71 -2.12
CA LEU A 285 1.93 14.11 -1.02
C LEU A 285 1.08 14.60 0.16
N GLU A 286 1.47 14.23 1.37
CA GLU A 286 0.79 14.70 2.58
C GLU A 286 0.80 16.23 2.67
N SER A 287 1.90 16.86 2.30
CA SER A 287 2.03 18.32 2.28
C SER A 287 1.03 19.00 1.33
N ASP A 288 0.69 18.36 0.20
CA ASP A 288 -0.33 18.89 -0.72
C ASP A 288 -1.73 18.79 -0.14
N VAL A 289 -2.06 17.65 0.51
CA VAL A 289 -3.36 17.41 1.12
C VAL A 289 -3.61 18.35 2.29
N PHE A 290 -2.58 18.56 3.10
CA PHE A 290 -2.69 19.37 4.32
C PHE A 290 -2.08 20.77 4.18
N SER A 291 -1.85 21.25 2.95
CA SER A 291 -1.21 22.54 2.67
C SER A 291 -1.87 23.75 3.31
N GLU A 292 -3.18 23.67 3.59
CA GLU A 292 -3.94 24.71 4.29
C GLU A 292 -3.99 24.54 5.82
N ILE A 293 -3.51 23.39 6.35
CA ILE A 293 -3.53 23.11 7.78
C ILE A 293 -2.26 23.67 8.41
N ASN A 294 -2.42 24.68 9.23
CA ASN A 294 -1.29 25.33 9.89
C ASN A 294 -1.04 24.87 11.32
N TYR A 295 -2.01 24.19 11.93
CA TYR A 295 -1.95 23.76 13.32
C TYR A 295 -2.85 22.55 13.58
N ILE A 296 -2.34 21.57 14.33
CA ILE A 296 -3.09 20.44 14.84
C ILE A 296 -2.70 20.19 16.30
N PRO A 297 -3.63 20.26 17.23
CA PRO A 297 -3.38 19.85 18.62
C PRO A 297 -3.39 18.31 18.72
N PHE A 298 -2.32 17.72 19.23
CA PHE A 298 -2.24 16.29 19.51
C PHE A 298 -2.44 15.95 20.98
N HIS A 299 -1.97 16.82 21.86
CA HIS A 299 -2.23 16.71 23.30
C HIS A 299 -2.28 18.09 23.94
N GLU A 300 -3.44 18.44 24.48
CA GLU A 300 -3.67 19.71 25.17
C GLU A 300 -3.00 19.68 26.55
N ALA A 301 -2.03 20.53 26.75
CA ALA A 301 -1.30 20.70 28.00
C ALA A 301 -0.51 22.01 27.96
N GLU A 302 0.21 22.31 29.04
CA GLU A 302 1.17 23.40 29.10
C GLU A 302 2.50 22.95 29.67
N GLY A 303 3.59 23.60 29.22
CA GLY A 303 4.93 23.27 29.65
C GLY A 303 5.89 24.45 29.66
N TYR A 304 6.95 24.33 30.42
CA TYR A 304 8.06 25.27 30.46
C TYR A 304 9.34 24.52 30.17
N GLY A 305 10.17 25.06 29.30
CA GLY A 305 11.41 24.38 28.97
C GLY A 305 12.35 25.17 28.09
N PHE A 306 13.54 24.61 27.85
CA PHE A 306 14.51 25.13 26.92
C PHE A 306 14.12 24.74 25.49
N PHE A 307 13.92 25.71 24.61
CA PHE A 307 13.44 25.49 23.25
C PHE A 307 14.57 25.02 22.35
N ARG A 308 14.48 23.82 21.85
CA ARG A 308 15.52 23.15 21.07
C ARG A 308 14.98 22.62 19.73
N HIS A 309 15.67 22.96 18.64
CA HIS A 309 15.43 22.34 17.33
C HIS A 309 16.28 21.08 17.21
N MET A 310 15.65 19.95 17.03
CA MET A 310 16.26 18.62 16.99
C MET A 310 16.52 18.20 15.55
N THR A 311 17.61 18.67 14.97
CA THR A 311 18.03 18.36 13.59
C THR A 311 18.67 16.96 13.46
N ASN A 312 19.08 16.37 14.59
CA ASN A 312 19.62 15.02 14.64
C ASN A 312 18.73 14.15 15.52
N LEU A 313 17.99 13.24 14.89
CA LEU A 313 17.05 12.35 15.59
C LEU A 313 17.70 11.36 16.56
N ASN A 314 19.02 11.18 16.50
CA ASN A 314 19.77 10.34 17.44
C ASN A 314 20.24 11.13 18.68
N GLU A 315 20.05 12.44 18.71
CA GLU A 315 20.37 13.27 19.87
C GLU A 315 19.29 13.08 20.94
N THR A 316 19.70 12.91 22.18
CA THR A 316 18.78 12.76 23.31
C THR A 316 18.49 14.14 23.91
N PRO A 317 17.23 14.63 23.87
CA PRO A 317 16.87 15.89 24.52
C PRO A 317 16.86 15.77 26.04
N GLY A 318 16.97 16.90 26.71
CA GLY A 318 16.77 16.98 28.16
C GLY A 318 15.30 16.83 28.55
N SER A 319 15.06 16.34 29.77
CA SER A 319 13.70 16.09 30.27
C SER A 319 12.83 17.33 30.46
N ARG A 320 13.41 18.51 30.31
CA ARG A 320 12.72 19.82 30.35
C ARG A 320 12.89 20.60 29.07
N ASP A 321 13.39 19.97 28.01
CA ASP A 321 13.44 20.64 26.70
C ASP A 321 12.04 20.66 26.09
N ILE A 322 11.67 21.76 25.47
CA ILE A 322 10.59 21.82 24.51
C ILE A 322 11.24 21.60 23.15
N VAL A 323 10.90 20.53 22.49
CA VAL A 323 11.59 20.05 21.30
C VAL A 323 10.80 20.36 20.04
N LEU A 324 11.46 20.82 18.99
CA LEU A 324 10.93 20.94 17.65
C LEU A 324 11.60 19.87 16.79
N TYR A 325 10.79 19.06 16.13
CA TYR A 325 11.21 18.01 15.20
C TYR A 325 10.70 18.29 13.80
N ASP A 326 11.58 18.17 12.80
CA ASP A 326 11.22 18.18 11.36
C ASP A 326 10.98 16.76 10.81
N ALA A 327 11.22 15.74 11.59
CA ALA A 327 10.89 14.35 11.33
C ALA A 327 10.66 13.62 12.65
N LEU A 328 9.80 12.60 12.66
CA LEU A 328 9.46 11.91 13.90
C LEU A 328 10.58 10.97 14.37
N PRO A 329 11.09 11.08 15.61
CA PRO A 329 12.07 10.15 16.14
C PRO A 329 11.41 8.80 16.45
N ASN A 330 12.15 7.70 16.26
CA ASN A 330 11.69 6.34 16.60
C ASN A 330 11.45 6.10 18.09
N SER A 331 12.08 6.88 18.94
CA SER A 331 11.89 6.85 20.37
C SER A 331 12.11 8.24 20.94
N LEU A 332 11.32 8.62 21.93
CA LEU A 332 11.40 9.90 22.61
C LEU A 332 11.48 9.69 24.11
N PRO A 333 12.54 10.19 24.80
CA PRO A 333 12.55 10.25 26.24
C PRO A 333 11.54 11.30 26.74
N ARG A 334 11.35 11.39 28.05
CA ARG A 334 10.54 12.47 28.61
C ARG A 334 11.13 13.84 28.25
N VAL A 335 10.23 14.74 27.81
CA VAL A 335 10.54 16.16 27.48
C VAL A 335 9.53 17.09 28.14
N GLY A 336 9.69 18.40 28.02
CA GLY A 336 8.77 19.39 28.57
C GLY A 336 7.66 19.83 27.61
N GLY A 337 7.75 19.47 26.33
CA GLY A 337 6.77 19.76 25.29
C GLY A 337 7.31 19.38 23.93
N ILE A 338 6.41 19.17 22.98
CA ILE A 338 6.73 18.68 21.63
C ILE A 338 6.05 19.55 20.58
N ILE A 339 6.82 20.00 19.63
CA ILE A 339 6.37 20.67 18.42
C ILE A 339 6.88 19.83 17.25
N THR A 340 6.05 19.56 16.27
CA THR A 340 6.48 18.91 15.03
C THR A 340 6.11 19.76 13.85
N SER A 341 7.01 19.89 12.86
CA SER A 341 6.71 20.47 11.56
C SER A 341 6.17 19.44 10.56
N VAL A 342 6.09 18.17 10.98
CA VAL A 342 5.47 17.05 10.26
C VAL A 342 4.24 16.57 11.03
N ILE A 343 3.21 16.18 10.29
CA ILE A 343 1.97 15.68 10.89
C ILE A 343 2.24 14.30 11.52
N GLN A 344 1.75 14.11 12.72
CA GLN A 344 1.87 12.85 13.47
C GLN A 344 0.63 12.00 13.23
N THR A 345 0.82 10.68 13.17
CA THR A 345 -0.33 9.78 13.30
C THR A 345 -0.77 9.68 14.77
N PRO A 346 -2.05 9.37 15.02
CA PRO A 346 -2.60 9.20 16.37
C PRO A 346 -1.80 8.26 17.26
N LEU A 347 -1.29 7.20 16.69
CA LEU A 347 -0.55 6.15 17.37
C LEU A 347 0.97 6.32 17.25
N SER A 348 1.46 7.46 16.80
CA SER A 348 2.90 7.72 16.76
C SER A 348 3.51 7.58 18.16
N HIS A 349 4.72 7.05 18.23
CA HIS A 349 5.44 6.96 19.51
C HIS A 349 5.61 8.32 20.19
N VAL A 350 5.69 9.38 19.41
CA VAL A 350 5.80 10.76 19.88
C VAL A 350 4.52 11.20 20.57
N ASN A 351 3.35 10.94 19.93
CA ASN A 351 2.07 11.31 20.52
C ASN A 351 1.73 10.47 21.75
N LEU A 352 1.92 9.15 21.68
CA LEU A 352 1.72 8.28 22.84
C LEU A 352 2.58 8.71 24.02
N ARG A 353 3.80 9.17 23.75
CA ARG A 353 4.70 9.68 24.80
C ARG A 353 4.20 11.00 25.39
N ALA A 354 3.70 11.92 24.56
CA ALA A 354 3.13 13.18 25.03
C ALA A 354 1.94 12.95 25.98
N ILE A 355 1.03 12.05 25.59
CA ILE A 355 -0.12 11.66 26.42
C ILE A 355 0.34 11.03 27.75
N GLN A 356 1.31 10.11 27.69
CA GLN A 356 1.83 9.41 28.87
C GLN A 356 2.49 10.36 29.87
N ASP A 357 3.21 11.37 29.39
CA ASP A 357 3.96 12.31 30.22
C ASP A 357 3.19 13.60 30.53
N ASP A 358 1.95 13.73 29.99
CA ASP A 358 1.06 14.89 30.11
C ASP A 358 1.78 16.20 29.72
N VAL A 359 2.33 16.24 28.50
CA VAL A 359 3.07 17.39 27.95
C VAL A 359 2.44 17.90 26.67
N PRO A 360 2.49 19.22 26.40
CA PRO A 360 1.91 19.81 25.20
C PRO A 360 2.55 19.22 23.93
N ASN A 361 1.70 18.82 22.97
CA ASN A 361 2.13 18.28 21.69
C ASN A 361 1.24 18.79 20.58
N ALA A 362 1.85 19.42 19.57
CA ALA A 362 1.14 19.87 18.38
C ALA A 362 2.00 19.83 17.11
N TYR A 363 1.32 19.68 15.99
CA TYR A 363 1.85 20.07 14.70
C TYR A 363 1.68 21.57 14.50
N ILE A 364 2.72 22.22 14.02
CA ILE A 364 2.72 23.62 13.62
C ILE A 364 3.44 23.69 12.26
N ALA A 365 2.73 24.16 11.23
CA ALA A 365 3.31 24.24 9.89
C ALA A 365 4.46 25.28 9.86
N ASN A 366 5.61 24.86 9.33
CA ASN A 366 6.77 25.73 9.11
C ASN A 366 7.09 26.64 10.33
N PRO A 367 7.22 26.12 11.55
CA PRO A 367 7.28 26.96 12.77
C PRO A 367 8.45 27.94 12.76
N LEU A 368 9.57 27.59 12.12
CA LEU A 368 10.75 28.45 12.03
C LEU A 368 10.65 29.53 10.94
N SER A 369 9.63 29.48 10.08
CA SER A 369 9.31 30.60 9.18
C SER A 369 8.56 31.72 9.89
N ASN A 370 8.09 31.47 11.09
CA ASN A 370 7.49 32.48 11.97
C ASN A 370 8.57 33.09 12.87
N ASP A 371 8.94 34.33 12.60
CA ASP A 371 9.98 35.04 13.37
C ASP A 371 9.69 35.06 14.87
N ALA A 372 8.43 35.10 15.28
CA ALA A 372 8.05 35.08 16.69
C ALA A 372 8.42 33.76 17.39
N ILE A 373 8.42 32.65 16.66
CA ILE A 373 8.84 31.34 17.17
C ILE A 373 10.34 31.15 16.99
N ALA A 374 10.86 31.46 15.79
CA ALA A 374 12.29 31.28 15.45
C ALA A 374 13.21 32.03 16.44
N ASN A 375 12.84 33.26 16.83
CA ASN A 375 13.62 34.07 17.76
C ASN A 375 13.66 33.53 19.20
N LEU A 376 12.82 32.55 19.53
CA LEU A 376 12.79 31.92 20.85
C LEU A 376 13.71 30.70 20.95
N LEU A 377 14.26 30.21 19.81
CA LEU A 377 15.19 29.08 19.82
C LEU A 377 16.40 29.36 20.71
N GLY A 378 16.78 28.36 21.50
CA GLY A 378 17.89 28.45 22.45
C GLY A 378 17.59 29.26 23.70
N GLY A 379 16.34 29.65 23.92
CA GLY A 379 15.84 30.31 25.12
C GLY A 379 14.89 29.41 25.93
N TYR A 380 14.51 29.90 27.13
CA TYR A 380 13.47 29.25 27.92
C TYR A 380 12.11 29.80 27.52
N ILE A 381 11.16 28.91 27.22
CA ILE A 381 9.83 29.28 26.76
C ILE A 381 8.74 28.67 27.63
N TYR A 382 7.58 29.30 27.58
CA TYR A 382 6.28 28.73 27.91
C TYR A 382 5.65 28.26 26.60
N TYR A 383 5.11 27.04 26.61
CA TYR A 383 4.41 26.45 25.50
C TYR A 383 3.09 25.83 25.98
N LYS A 384 1.99 26.20 25.34
CA LYS A 384 0.64 25.69 25.63
C LYS A 384 -0.03 25.29 24.33
N VAL A 385 -0.72 24.14 24.39
CA VAL A 385 -1.56 23.59 23.32
C VAL A 385 -3.00 23.61 23.78
N GLU A 386 -3.88 24.15 22.96
CA GLU A 386 -5.35 24.18 23.12
C GLU A 386 -5.97 23.74 21.79
N ASN A 387 -7.26 23.33 21.80
CA ASN A 387 -7.93 22.77 20.63
C ASN A 387 -7.81 23.64 19.35
N GLU A 388 -7.98 24.96 19.47
CA GLU A 388 -8.01 25.84 18.31
C GLU A 388 -6.75 26.71 18.16
N GLN A 389 -5.84 26.69 19.13
CA GLN A 389 -4.67 27.59 19.15
C GLN A 389 -3.55 27.05 20.03
N TYR A 390 -2.37 27.60 19.79
CA TYR A 390 -1.22 27.41 20.69
C TYR A 390 -0.68 28.76 21.18
N GLU A 391 0.00 28.73 22.29
CA GLU A 391 0.76 29.87 22.82
C GLU A 391 2.23 29.47 22.99
N ILE A 392 3.12 30.23 22.36
CA ILE A 392 4.56 30.11 22.53
C ILE A 392 5.11 31.51 22.86
N ARG A 393 5.77 31.64 23.97
CA ARG A 393 6.39 32.91 24.40
C ARG A 393 7.60 32.67 25.28
N GLU A 394 8.42 33.70 25.44
CA GLU A 394 9.51 33.68 26.42
C GLU A 394 8.97 33.38 27.84
N ALA A 395 9.64 32.48 28.56
CA ALA A 395 9.31 32.20 29.94
C ALA A 395 9.78 33.34 30.81
N THR A 396 8.85 34.01 31.45
CA THR A 396 9.16 35.02 32.52
C THR A 396 9.19 34.33 33.89
N LEU A 397 10.22 34.59 34.67
CA LEU A 397 10.35 34.12 36.04
C LEU A 397 9.26 34.72 36.94
#